data_8256bc702f4bda0105d81052b77ce56f
#
_entry.id   8256bc702f4bda0105d81052b77ce56f
#
_cell.length_a   1.000
_cell.length_b   1.000
_cell.length_c   1.000
_cell.angle_alpha   90.00
_cell.angle_beta   90.00
_cell.angle_gamma   90.00
#
_symmetry.space_group_name_H-M   'P 1'
#
loop_
_entity.id
_entity.type
_entity.pdbx_description
1 polymer ?
#
loop_
_entity_poly.entity_id
_entity_poly.type
_entity_poly.pdbx_seq_one_letter_code
_entity_poly.pdbx_strand_id
1 'polypeptide(L)'
;GVLAAINGTFFNMEKGYNVHYVRVNDSVVAVTDESEFGIRATWVFTAIGEKVDIACWGPEREDEGFVQSEATGLMKAEDAIVTGPLLADNGRDMALDSTNFNKNRHPRSLLGITAGGQVLFIAVDGRQSGYADGMSLFELRELARSLGCTEILNLDGGGSTALYVKGEGVNGIVNRPSGKVERPVPSIVFVKELNN
;
A
#
# COMPACT_ATOMS: atom_id res chain seq x y z
N GLY A 1 5.94 -11.16 -18.35
CA GLY A 1 4.90 -10.09 -18.26
C GLY A 1 4.36 -9.93 -16.84
N VAL A 2 3.54 -8.88 -16.60
CA VAL A 2 2.91 -8.66 -15.28
C VAL A 2 1.95 -9.80 -14.96
N LEU A 3 2.07 -10.36 -13.75
CA LEU A 3 1.23 -11.44 -13.24
C LEU A 3 0.08 -10.90 -12.38
N ALA A 4 0.39 -9.95 -11.50
CA ALA A 4 -0.57 -9.29 -10.64
C ALA A 4 -0.15 -7.84 -10.40
N ALA A 5 -1.12 -6.95 -10.18
CA ALA A 5 -0.87 -5.56 -9.82
C ALA A 5 -1.99 -5.01 -8.92
N ILE A 6 -1.62 -4.08 -8.05
CA ILE A 6 -2.55 -3.35 -7.17
C ILE A 6 -2.23 -1.85 -7.24
N ASN A 7 -3.21 -0.99 -7.03
CA ASN A 7 -2.99 0.46 -6.96
C ASN A 7 -1.98 0.81 -5.86
N GLY A 8 -1.21 1.88 -6.09
CA GLY A 8 -0.09 2.27 -5.22
C GLY A 8 -0.49 3.26 -4.11
N THR A 9 0.29 4.34 -4.03
CA THR A 9 0.18 5.34 -2.96
C THR A 9 -0.85 6.43 -3.24
N PHE A 10 -1.07 7.27 -2.25
CA PHE A 10 -1.96 8.45 -2.35
C PHE A 10 -1.46 9.45 -3.39
N PHE A 11 -2.39 10.14 -4.02
CA PHE A 11 -2.08 11.12 -5.05
C PHE A 11 -3.05 12.31 -5.02
N ASN A 12 -2.62 13.42 -5.57
CA ASN A 12 -3.48 14.58 -5.78
C ASN A 12 -4.43 14.31 -6.94
N MET A 13 -5.72 14.21 -6.64
CA MET A 13 -6.74 13.85 -7.64
C MET A 13 -6.97 14.91 -8.71
N GLU A 14 -6.68 16.18 -8.44
CA GLU A 14 -6.86 17.27 -9.39
C GLU A 14 -5.68 17.36 -10.36
N LYS A 15 -4.48 17.18 -9.84
CA LYS A 15 -3.23 17.35 -10.57
C LYS A 15 -2.63 16.04 -11.09
N GLY A 16 -3.07 14.88 -10.55
CA GLY A 16 -2.71 13.54 -11.04
C GLY A 16 -1.29 13.07 -10.66
N TYR A 17 -0.61 13.71 -9.71
CA TYR A 17 0.73 13.27 -9.27
C TYR A 17 0.71 12.59 -7.90
N ASN A 18 1.68 11.69 -7.64
CA ASN A 18 1.86 11.08 -6.33
C ASN A 18 2.26 12.14 -5.29
N VAL A 19 1.63 12.12 -4.12
CA VAL A 19 1.94 13.04 -3.01
C VAL A 19 3.00 12.50 -2.07
N HIS A 20 3.38 11.23 -2.24
CA HIS A 20 4.44 10.58 -1.47
C HIS A 20 5.55 10.09 -2.39
N TYR A 21 6.69 9.78 -1.78
CA TYR A 21 7.88 9.31 -2.49
C TYR A 21 7.59 8.03 -3.26
N VAL A 22 8.05 8.02 -4.50
CA VAL A 22 8.07 6.85 -5.39
C VAL A 22 9.41 6.79 -6.10
N ARG A 23 10.04 5.62 -6.08
CA ARG A 23 11.27 5.30 -6.80
C ARG A 23 11.02 4.09 -7.69
N VAL A 24 11.49 4.12 -8.92
CA VAL A 24 11.35 3.04 -9.89
C VAL A 24 12.66 2.91 -10.66
N ASN A 25 13.22 1.69 -10.70
CA ASN A 25 14.49 1.40 -11.38
C ASN A 25 15.58 2.41 -10.99
N ASP A 26 15.86 2.57 -9.72
CA ASP A 26 16.84 3.51 -9.16
C ASP A 26 16.56 5.01 -9.41
N SER A 27 15.45 5.36 -10.03
CA SER A 27 15.08 6.72 -10.35
C SER A 27 13.96 7.23 -9.44
N VAL A 28 14.14 8.38 -8.78
CA VAL A 28 13.09 9.03 -8.00
C VAL A 28 12.10 9.68 -8.97
N VAL A 29 10.84 9.19 -8.95
CA VAL A 29 9.76 9.69 -9.82
C VAL A 29 8.79 10.61 -9.09
N ALA A 30 8.75 10.56 -7.77
CA ALA A 30 8.00 11.50 -6.92
C ALA A 30 8.71 11.67 -5.58
N VAL A 31 8.59 12.86 -5.00
CA VAL A 31 9.04 13.20 -3.64
C VAL A 31 7.83 13.44 -2.75
N THR A 32 7.96 13.21 -1.44
CA THR A 32 6.87 13.51 -0.49
C THR A 32 6.64 15.01 -0.40
N ASP A 33 5.42 15.44 -0.66
CA ASP A 33 4.98 16.81 -0.45
C ASP A 33 4.25 16.92 0.90
N GLU A 34 4.97 17.35 1.92
CA GLU A 34 4.44 17.49 3.28
C GLU A 34 3.35 18.57 3.41
N SER A 35 3.25 19.50 2.43
CA SER A 35 2.29 20.60 2.47
C SER A 35 0.88 20.19 2.03
N GLU A 36 0.74 19.17 1.20
CA GLU A 36 -0.55 18.79 0.62
C GLU A 36 -1.38 17.82 1.50
N PHE A 37 -0.71 17.04 2.36
CA PHE A 37 -1.41 16.11 3.26
C PHE A 37 -0.75 16.16 4.64
N GLY A 38 -1.49 16.56 5.65
CA GLY A 38 -1.09 16.42 7.05
C GLY A 38 -0.96 14.94 7.51
N ILE A 39 -0.91 14.02 6.56
CA ILE A 39 -0.68 12.60 6.78
C ILE A 39 0.82 12.39 6.66
N ARG A 40 1.48 12.29 7.79
CA ARG A 40 2.83 11.74 7.86
C ARG A 40 2.76 10.25 7.48
N ALA A 41 2.85 9.96 6.19
CA ALA A 41 3.10 8.59 5.76
C ALA A 41 4.53 8.27 6.20
N THR A 42 4.64 7.45 7.23
CA THR A 42 5.92 7.14 7.87
C THR A 42 6.47 5.80 7.40
N TRP A 43 5.79 5.13 6.46
CA TRP A 43 6.05 3.71 6.21
C TRP A 43 6.28 3.46 4.74
N VAL A 44 7.24 2.63 4.43
CA VAL A 44 7.74 2.39 3.08
C VAL A 44 7.66 0.92 2.76
N PHE A 45 7.11 0.63 1.61
CA PHE A 45 7.32 -0.65 0.96
C PHE A 45 8.55 -0.53 0.07
N THR A 46 9.53 -1.39 0.26
CA THR A 46 10.72 -1.46 -0.58
C THR A 46 10.81 -2.82 -1.24
N ALA A 47 11.10 -2.85 -2.54
CA ALA A 47 11.48 -4.05 -3.24
C ALA A 47 12.93 -3.90 -3.71
N ILE A 48 13.81 -4.80 -3.30
CA ILE A 48 15.19 -4.88 -3.79
C ILE A 48 15.34 -6.25 -4.44
N GLY A 49 15.19 -6.32 -5.77
CA GLY A 49 15.26 -7.59 -6.48
C GLY A 49 14.18 -8.58 -6.01
N GLU A 50 14.59 -9.76 -5.51
CA GLU A 50 13.68 -10.78 -4.98
C GLU A 50 13.25 -10.54 -3.52
N LYS A 51 13.82 -9.54 -2.85
CA LYS A 51 13.50 -9.21 -1.47
C LYS A 51 12.51 -8.07 -1.44
N VAL A 52 11.43 -8.28 -0.70
CA VAL A 52 10.40 -7.29 -0.41
C VAL A 52 10.43 -7.04 1.08
N ASP A 53 10.50 -5.77 1.47
CA ASP A 53 10.54 -5.37 2.87
C ASP A 53 9.65 -4.15 3.10
N ILE A 54 9.14 -4.02 4.32
CA ILE A 54 8.39 -2.86 4.79
C ILE A 54 9.21 -2.19 5.88
N ALA A 55 9.74 -1.00 5.59
CA ALA A 55 10.57 -0.25 6.50
C ALA A 55 9.95 1.10 6.85
N CYS A 56 10.23 1.63 8.02
CA CYS A 56 9.80 2.96 8.46
C CYS A 56 10.59 4.05 7.75
N TRP A 57 9.89 5.06 7.24
CA TRP A 57 10.50 6.29 6.75
C TRP A 57 9.87 7.51 7.46
N GLY A 58 10.68 8.39 7.94
CA GLY A 58 10.25 9.68 8.49
C GLY A 58 11.32 10.31 9.38
N PRO A 59 11.13 11.56 9.78
CA PRO A 59 11.99 12.16 10.79
C PRO A 59 11.90 11.31 12.06
N GLU A 60 13.07 11.07 12.65
CA GLU A 60 13.23 10.32 13.88
C GLU A 60 12.17 10.74 14.91
N ARG A 61 11.39 9.77 15.39
CA ARG A 61 10.75 9.91 16.67
C ARG A 61 11.78 9.51 17.70
N GLU A 62 12.32 10.47 18.43
CA GLU A 62 13.31 10.26 19.48
C GLU A 62 12.83 9.31 20.59
N ASP A 63 11.54 9.04 20.67
CA ASP A 63 10.87 8.29 21.74
C ASP A 63 10.63 6.79 21.40
N GLU A 64 10.81 6.33 20.16
CA GLU A 64 10.54 4.94 19.77
C GLU A 64 11.75 4.17 19.19
N GLY A 65 12.95 4.71 19.23
CA GLY A 65 14.19 3.99 18.90
C GLY A 65 14.37 3.65 17.41
N PHE A 66 13.69 4.35 16.52
CA PHE A 66 13.88 4.19 15.08
C PHE A 66 15.18 4.87 14.62
N VAL A 67 16.12 4.07 14.19
CA VAL A 67 17.46 4.52 13.80
C VAL A 67 17.47 4.89 12.31
N GLN A 68 18.13 6.00 12.00
CA GLN A 68 18.47 6.50 10.64
C GLN A 68 19.11 5.44 9.71
N SER A 69 19.48 4.26 10.23
CA SER A 69 20.04 3.14 9.47
C SER A 69 19.06 2.54 8.45
N GLU A 70 17.74 2.66 8.67
CA GLU A 70 16.73 2.13 7.75
C GLU A 70 16.51 3.05 6.55
N ALA A 71 16.60 4.37 6.72
CA ALA A 71 16.59 5.33 5.62
C ALA A 71 17.72 5.06 4.60
N THR A 72 18.86 4.52 5.05
CA THR A 72 19.95 4.11 4.15
C THR A 72 19.63 2.86 3.34
N GLY A 73 18.77 1.97 3.84
CA GLY A 73 18.25 0.81 3.10
C GLY A 73 17.36 1.24 1.92
N LEU A 74 16.51 2.25 2.14
CA LEU A 74 15.64 2.82 1.13
C LEU A 74 16.39 3.49 -0.03
N MET A 75 17.47 4.19 0.28
CA MET A 75 18.32 4.81 -0.74
C MET A 75 19.03 3.79 -1.62
N LYS A 76 19.04 2.51 -1.21
CA LYS A 76 19.60 1.38 -1.97
C LYS A 76 18.52 0.53 -2.63
N ALA A 77 17.23 0.78 -2.35
CA ALA A 77 16.14 0.04 -2.98
C ALA A 77 16.02 0.44 -4.45
N GLU A 78 16.00 -0.51 -5.35
CA GLU A 78 15.75 -0.29 -6.77
C GLU A 78 14.36 0.32 -7.00
N ASP A 79 13.36 -0.25 -6.32
CA ASP A 79 11.99 0.23 -6.33
C ASP A 79 11.51 0.53 -4.90
N ALA A 80 10.81 1.63 -4.70
CA ALA A 80 10.25 2.01 -3.41
C ALA A 80 8.97 2.85 -3.55
N ILE A 81 8.03 2.66 -2.64
CA ILE A 81 6.81 3.45 -2.55
C ILE A 81 6.54 3.81 -1.09
N VAL A 82 6.30 5.09 -0.81
CA VAL A 82 5.86 5.56 0.51
C VAL A 82 4.35 5.61 0.55
N THR A 83 3.76 4.97 1.56
CA THR A 83 2.32 4.90 1.77
C THR A 83 2.01 4.64 3.26
N GLY A 84 0.76 4.44 3.65
CA GLY A 84 0.43 4.14 5.03
C GLY A 84 -1.05 4.29 5.37
N PRO A 85 -1.40 4.13 6.66
CA PRO A 85 -0.53 3.77 7.77
C PRO A 85 -0.06 2.31 7.73
N LEU A 86 1.02 2.01 8.45
CA LEU A 86 1.39 0.65 8.80
C LEU A 86 0.37 0.12 9.82
N LEU A 87 -0.16 -1.07 9.58
CA LEU A 87 -1.19 -1.66 10.44
C LEU A 87 -0.62 -2.71 11.38
N ALA A 88 0.43 -3.41 10.95
CA ALA A 88 1.19 -4.33 11.79
C ALA A 88 2.65 -4.39 11.35
N ASP A 89 3.54 -4.60 12.29
CA ASP A 89 4.98 -4.75 12.13
C ASP A 89 5.47 -5.94 12.95
N ASN A 90 6.18 -6.89 12.33
CA ASN A 90 6.68 -8.12 12.97
C ASN A 90 5.61 -8.82 13.85
N GLY A 91 4.37 -8.89 13.36
CA GLY A 91 3.24 -9.48 14.06
C GLY A 91 2.68 -8.62 15.22
N ARG A 92 3.17 -7.40 15.44
CA ARG A 92 2.65 -6.46 16.45
C ARG A 92 1.71 -5.46 15.80
N ASP A 93 0.60 -5.17 16.48
CA ASP A 93 -0.32 -4.14 16.04
C ASP A 93 0.28 -2.76 16.18
N MET A 94 0.19 -1.97 15.11
CA MET A 94 0.53 -0.55 15.15
C MET A 94 -0.65 0.25 15.72
N ALA A 95 -0.32 1.29 16.50
CA ALA A 95 -1.31 2.19 17.03
C ALA A 95 -2.01 2.98 15.91
N LEU A 96 -3.32 2.90 15.86
CA LEU A 96 -4.17 3.66 14.94
C LEU A 96 -4.98 4.67 15.73
N ASP A 97 -4.94 5.92 15.30
CA ASP A 97 -5.79 6.95 15.85
C ASP A 97 -7.28 6.72 15.50
N SER A 98 -8.14 7.53 16.13
CA SER A 98 -9.59 7.41 15.99
C SER A 98 -10.18 8.27 14.87
N THR A 99 -9.40 8.59 13.84
CA THR A 99 -9.88 9.36 12.68
C THR A 99 -10.96 8.64 11.90
N ASN A 100 -11.75 9.40 11.15
CA ASN A 100 -12.75 8.85 10.23
C ASN A 100 -12.11 7.98 9.14
N PHE A 101 -10.88 8.31 8.72
CA PHE A 101 -10.12 7.51 7.78
C PHE A 101 -9.89 6.08 8.29
N ASN A 102 -9.52 5.93 9.56
CA ASN A 102 -9.22 4.63 10.15
C ASN A 102 -10.49 3.85 10.55
N LYS A 103 -11.52 4.54 11.05
CA LYS A 103 -12.74 3.90 11.61
C LYS A 103 -13.80 3.57 10.57
N ASN A 104 -13.95 4.41 9.54
CA ASN A 104 -15.03 4.23 8.59
C ASN A 104 -14.70 3.12 7.58
N ARG A 105 -15.74 2.41 7.18
CA ARG A 105 -15.64 1.39 6.12
C ARG A 105 -15.53 2.03 4.75
N HIS A 106 -14.51 1.64 4.01
CA HIS A 106 -14.20 2.08 2.66
C HIS A 106 -13.65 0.92 1.83
N PRO A 107 -13.67 1.00 0.49
CA PRO A 107 -12.81 0.15 -0.32
C PRO A 107 -11.36 0.32 0.14
N ARG A 108 -10.61 -0.77 0.23
CA ARG A 108 -9.24 -0.76 0.76
C ARG A 108 -8.32 -1.57 -0.13
N SER A 109 -7.08 -1.14 -0.18
CA SER A 109 -5.98 -1.89 -0.77
C SER A 109 -4.86 -2.00 0.24
N LEU A 110 -4.20 -3.15 0.31
CA LEU A 110 -3.06 -3.34 1.21
C LEU A 110 -2.03 -4.30 0.61
N LEU A 111 -0.82 -4.17 1.10
CA LEU A 111 0.25 -5.14 0.99
C LEU A 111 0.43 -5.85 2.32
N GLY A 112 0.51 -7.17 2.29
CA GLY A 112 0.86 -7.99 3.44
C GLY A 112 2.08 -8.84 3.15
N ILE A 113 2.91 -9.07 4.17
CA ILE A 113 3.99 -10.06 4.12
C ILE A 113 3.71 -11.09 5.23
N THR A 114 3.67 -12.36 4.86
CA THR A 114 3.48 -13.45 5.83
C THR A 114 4.80 -13.78 6.54
N ALA A 115 4.70 -14.49 7.68
CA ALA A 115 5.89 -15.01 8.36
C ALA A 115 6.78 -15.91 7.47
N GLY A 116 6.21 -16.50 6.42
CA GLY A 116 6.92 -17.29 5.42
C GLY A 116 7.53 -16.46 4.28
N GLY A 117 7.41 -15.12 4.31
CA GLY A 117 7.94 -14.23 3.28
C GLY A 117 7.09 -14.12 2.02
N GLN A 118 5.86 -14.63 2.03
CA GLN A 118 4.93 -14.48 0.90
C GLN A 118 4.35 -13.06 0.91
N VAL A 119 4.30 -12.42 -0.27
CA VAL A 119 3.68 -11.10 -0.45
C VAL A 119 2.23 -11.28 -0.90
N LEU A 120 1.30 -10.67 -0.22
CA LEU A 120 -0.11 -10.67 -0.51
C LEU A 120 -0.57 -9.28 -0.99
N PHE A 121 -1.25 -9.24 -2.14
CA PHE A 121 -2.02 -8.09 -2.59
C PHE A 121 -3.48 -8.32 -2.21
N ILE A 122 -4.04 -7.46 -1.38
CA ILE A 122 -5.43 -7.59 -0.90
C ILE A 122 -6.21 -6.34 -1.27
N ALA A 123 -7.31 -6.54 -2.02
CA ALA A 123 -8.29 -5.50 -2.32
C ALA A 123 -9.62 -5.85 -1.67
N VAL A 124 -10.24 -4.89 -1.02
CA VAL A 124 -11.57 -5.00 -0.40
C VAL A 124 -12.50 -4.04 -1.10
N ASP A 125 -13.55 -4.56 -1.71
CA ASP A 125 -14.61 -3.76 -2.30
C ASP A 125 -15.40 -2.99 -1.24
N GLY A 126 -16.00 -1.86 -1.63
CA GLY A 126 -16.80 -1.06 -0.70
C GLY A 126 -17.56 0.07 -1.38
N ARG A 127 -18.30 0.85 -0.58
CA ARG A 127 -19.16 1.95 -1.04
C ARG A 127 -20.17 1.51 -2.10
N GLN A 128 -20.62 0.28 -2.05
CA GLN A 128 -21.57 -0.30 -3.00
C GLN A 128 -22.74 -0.93 -2.24
N SER A 129 -23.82 -0.16 -2.06
CA SER A 129 -25.01 -0.60 -1.33
C SER A 129 -25.54 -1.94 -1.84
N GLY A 130 -25.82 -2.85 -0.91
CA GLY A 130 -26.32 -4.20 -1.22
C GLY A 130 -25.27 -5.17 -1.79
N TYR A 131 -23.99 -4.74 -1.92
CA TYR A 131 -22.91 -5.58 -2.39
C TYR A 131 -21.74 -5.62 -1.39
N ALA A 132 -21.09 -4.48 -1.13
CA ALA A 132 -19.96 -4.38 -0.23
C ALA A 132 -19.88 -3.00 0.42
N ASP A 133 -19.78 -2.96 1.76
CA ASP A 133 -19.62 -1.71 2.51
C ASP A 133 -18.17 -1.25 2.57
N GLY A 134 -17.24 -2.19 2.47
CA GLY A 134 -15.82 -1.98 2.71
C GLY A 134 -15.40 -2.37 4.12
N MET A 135 -14.19 -1.96 4.50
CA MET A 135 -13.61 -2.22 5.81
C MET A 135 -12.98 -0.95 6.42
N SER A 136 -13.04 -0.86 7.75
CA SER A 136 -12.16 0.02 8.53
C SER A 136 -10.74 -0.52 8.50
N LEU A 137 -9.73 0.27 8.88
CA LEU A 137 -8.35 -0.22 8.94
C LEU A 137 -8.15 -1.26 10.06
N PHE A 138 -8.96 -1.20 11.10
CA PHE A 138 -8.96 -2.22 12.16
C PHE A 138 -9.44 -3.58 11.63
N GLU A 139 -10.56 -3.61 10.91
CA GLU A 139 -11.09 -4.84 10.29
C GLU A 139 -10.14 -5.37 9.20
N LEU A 140 -9.53 -4.47 8.43
CA LEU A 140 -8.57 -4.83 7.39
C LEU A 140 -7.32 -5.49 7.96
N ARG A 141 -6.81 -5.00 9.10
CA ARG A 141 -5.70 -5.60 9.84
C ARG A 141 -6.03 -7.02 10.28
N GLU A 142 -7.21 -7.22 10.89
CA GLU A 142 -7.64 -8.55 11.33
C GLU A 142 -7.81 -9.53 10.16
N LEU A 143 -8.34 -9.06 9.02
CA LEU A 143 -8.41 -9.87 7.81
C LEU A 143 -6.99 -10.30 7.36
N ALA A 144 -6.06 -9.37 7.24
CA ALA A 144 -4.70 -9.69 6.80
C ALA A 144 -3.99 -10.65 7.76
N ARG A 145 -4.19 -10.48 9.08
CA ARG A 145 -3.68 -11.41 10.09
C ARG A 145 -4.26 -12.82 9.92
N SER A 146 -5.55 -12.93 9.66
CA SER A 146 -6.18 -14.23 9.41
C SER A 146 -5.62 -14.97 8.19
N LEU A 147 -5.02 -14.21 7.26
CA LEU A 147 -4.30 -14.72 6.09
C LEU A 147 -2.80 -14.98 6.37
N GLY A 148 -2.35 -14.81 7.61
CA GLY A 148 -0.98 -15.11 8.04
C GLY A 148 0.02 -13.95 7.87
N CYS A 149 -0.44 -12.72 7.57
CA CYS A 149 0.45 -11.57 7.47
C CYS A 149 0.99 -11.16 8.83
N THR A 150 2.29 -10.91 8.88
CA THR A 150 3.01 -10.33 10.02
C THR A 150 3.35 -8.85 9.78
N GLU A 151 3.58 -8.47 8.51
CA GLU A 151 3.72 -7.11 8.05
C GLU A 151 2.46 -6.71 7.27
N ILE A 152 1.85 -5.58 7.60
CA ILE A 152 0.59 -5.14 6.97
C ILE A 152 0.63 -3.65 6.69
N LEU A 153 0.69 -3.26 5.43
CA LEU A 153 0.79 -1.88 4.98
C LEU A 153 -0.43 -1.47 4.16
N ASN A 154 -1.13 -0.43 4.61
CA ASN A 154 -2.23 0.15 3.85
C ASN A 154 -1.73 0.95 2.64
N LEU A 155 -2.42 0.79 1.52
CA LEU A 155 -2.24 1.56 0.29
C LEU A 155 -3.37 2.58 0.12
N ASP A 156 -3.36 3.34 -0.99
CA ASP A 156 -4.52 4.16 -1.34
C ASP A 156 -5.74 3.27 -1.56
N GLY A 157 -6.89 3.78 -1.16
CA GLY A 157 -8.16 3.06 -1.16
C GLY A 157 -9.27 3.78 -1.90
N GLY A 158 -10.51 3.54 -1.48
CA GLY A 158 -11.67 4.18 -2.05
C GLY A 158 -11.84 3.87 -3.54
N GLY A 159 -11.96 4.92 -4.36
CA GLY A 159 -12.13 4.77 -5.81
C GLY A 159 -10.89 4.25 -6.54
N SER A 160 -9.72 4.28 -5.90
CA SER A 160 -8.46 3.78 -6.46
C SER A 160 -8.29 2.27 -6.31
N THR A 161 -9.08 1.62 -5.43
CA THR A 161 -8.98 0.19 -5.13
C THR A 161 -9.21 -0.63 -6.39
N ALA A 162 -8.15 -1.22 -6.93
CA ALA A 162 -8.18 -2.11 -8.08
C ALA A 162 -7.08 -3.18 -7.96
N LEU A 163 -7.44 -4.43 -8.20
CA LEU A 163 -6.55 -5.57 -8.20
C LEU A 163 -6.61 -6.27 -9.56
N TYR A 164 -5.48 -6.29 -10.23
CA TYR A 164 -5.29 -6.99 -11.50
C TYR A 164 -4.62 -8.35 -11.26
N VAL A 165 -5.15 -9.38 -11.91
CA VAL A 165 -4.52 -10.71 -11.99
C VAL A 165 -4.59 -11.18 -13.44
N LYS A 166 -3.45 -11.56 -14.00
CA LYS A 166 -3.34 -11.99 -15.41
C LYS A 166 -4.23 -13.19 -15.69
N GLY A 167 -5.11 -13.04 -16.66
CA GLY A 167 -6.00 -14.12 -17.10
C GLY A 167 -7.28 -14.29 -16.27
N GLU A 168 -7.45 -13.51 -15.21
CA GLU A 168 -8.62 -13.58 -14.34
C GLU A 168 -9.53 -12.35 -14.52
N GLY A 169 -10.78 -12.46 -14.05
CA GLY A 169 -11.73 -11.36 -14.01
C GLY A 169 -12.09 -10.76 -15.38
N VAL A 170 -12.52 -9.50 -15.38
CA VAL A 170 -12.79 -8.73 -16.60
C VAL A 170 -11.58 -7.85 -16.91
N ASN A 171 -10.94 -8.10 -18.05
CA ASN A 171 -9.67 -7.43 -18.43
C ASN A 171 -8.56 -7.56 -17.38
N GLY A 172 -8.55 -8.64 -16.60
CA GLY A 172 -7.60 -8.85 -15.51
C GLY A 172 -8.02 -8.25 -14.17
N ILE A 173 -9.07 -7.44 -14.08
CA ILE A 173 -9.56 -6.88 -12.82
C ILE A 173 -10.45 -7.89 -12.10
N VAL A 174 -10.04 -8.27 -10.88
CA VAL A 174 -10.69 -9.32 -10.09
C VAL A 174 -11.57 -8.79 -8.96
N ASN A 175 -11.49 -7.49 -8.64
CA ASN A 175 -12.40 -6.82 -7.71
C ASN A 175 -13.44 -5.96 -8.47
N ARG A 176 -14.35 -5.34 -7.75
CA ARG A 176 -15.38 -4.44 -8.31
C ARG A 176 -15.10 -2.99 -7.88
N PRO A 177 -14.47 -2.15 -8.72
CA PRO A 177 -14.19 -0.77 -8.40
C PRO A 177 -15.45 0.03 -8.04
N SER A 178 -15.41 0.83 -6.98
CA SER A 178 -16.58 1.53 -6.44
C SER A 178 -17.16 2.61 -7.39
N GLY A 179 -16.35 3.10 -8.33
CA GLY A 179 -16.76 4.06 -9.37
C GLY A 179 -17.38 3.42 -10.61
N LYS A 180 -17.67 2.11 -10.61
CA LYS A 180 -18.12 1.29 -11.76
C LYS A 180 -17.04 1.10 -12.85
N VAL A 181 -16.09 1.99 -12.94
CA VAL A 181 -14.90 1.89 -13.79
C VAL A 181 -13.67 2.14 -12.94
N GLU A 182 -12.54 1.60 -13.38
CA GLU A 182 -11.26 1.86 -12.74
C GLU A 182 -10.92 3.36 -12.78
N ARG A 183 -10.40 3.86 -11.67
CA ARG A 183 -9.83 5.19 -11.60
C ARG A 183 -8.41 5.16 -12.14
N PRO A 184 -8.01 6.06 -13.05
CA PRO A 184 -6.60 6.26 -13.36
C PRO A 184 -5.83 6.63 -12.09
N VAL A 185 -4.72 5.91 -11.84
CA VAL A 185 -3.82 6.14 -10.69
C VAL A 185 -2.40 6.34 -11.19
N PRO A 186 -1.60 7.23 -10.57
CA PRO A 186 -0.25 7.52 -11.03
C PRO A 186 0.79 6.49 -10.59
N SER A 187 0.44 5.55 -9.71
CA SER A 187 1.33 4.50 -9.23
C SER A 187 0.62 3.18 -9.00
N ILE A 188 1.32 2.10 -9.27
CA ILE A 188 0.90 0.72 -8.99
C ILE A 188 2.08 -0.06 -8.39
N VAL A 189 1.77 -1.10 -7.61
CA VAL A 189 2.71 -2.15 -7.24
C VAL A 189 2.36 -3.39 -8.05
N PHE A 190 3.35 -4.05 -8.63
CA PHE A 190 3.10 -5.21 -9.48
C PHE A 190 4.17 -6.30 -9.33
N VAL A 191 3.79 -7.51 -9.68
CA VAL A 191 4.66 -8.68 -9.78
C VAL A 191 4.76 -9.09 -11.24
N LYS A 192 5.97 -9.35 -11.71
CA LYS A 192 6.24 -9.84 -13.06
C LYS A 192 7.04 -11.14 -13.02
N GLU A 193 6.91 -11.95 -14.07
CA GLU A 193 7.84 -13.06 -14.31
C GLU A 193 9.26 -12.51 -14.51
N LEU A 194 10.22 -13.13 -13.84
CA LEU A 194 11.63 -12.92 -14.19
C LEU A 194 11.86 -13.55 -15.57
N ASN A 195 12.28 -12.75 -16.52
CA ASN A 195 12.75 -13.28 -17.79
C ASN A 195 14.13 -13.90 -17.54
N ASN A 196 14.21 -15.22 -17.57
CA ASN A 196 15.48 -15.96 -17.58
C ASN A 196 16.23 -15.68 -18.90
#